data_65e0448c44f68bdadcb29f1953b5c931
#
_entry.id   65e0448c44f68bdadcb29f1953b5c931
#
_cell.length_a   1.000
_cell.length_b   1.000
_cell.length_c   1.000
_cell.angle_alpha   90.00
_cell.angle_beta   90.00
_cell.angle_gamma   90.00
#
_symmetry.space_group_name_H-M   'P 1'
#
loop_
_entity.id
_entity.type
_entity.pdbx_description
1 polymer ?
#
loop_
_entity_poly.entity_id
_entity_poly.type
_entity_poly.pdbx_seq_one_letter_code
_entity_poly.pdbx_strand_id
1 'polypeptide(L)'
;ALDDYTLIQKAKAELKARLDFFTATGEELEEKIYQKSEQVFTAKTQLLATRKHLIFSYGEALVNEFIKQHIDQITLFRSLIVNGIEYDPITEKDGKDVFNEMLIKKLSGFDNSLPDEFKLPTLNLQQDWKPKTPTQKHVDSFKPQADKGFKRLLNNF
;
A
#
# COMPACT_ATOMS: atom_id res chain seq x y z
N ALA A 1 -47.95 27.28 -36.19
CA ALA A 1 -47.60 25.83 -36.33
C ALA A 1 -46.14 25.58 -36.77
N LEU A 2 -45.64 26.27 -37.78
CA LEU A 2 -44.23 26.06 -38.23
C LEU A 2 -43.22 26.68 -37.24
N ASP A 3 -43.55 27.87 -36.69
CA ASP A 3 -42.71 28.57 -35.72
C ASP A 3 -42.62 27.81 -34.40
N ASP A 4 -43.70 27.20 -33.95
CA ASP A 4 -43.74 26.37 -32.73
C ASP A 4 -42.82 25.13 -32.86
N TYR A 5 -42.82 24.47 -34.03
CA TYR A 5 -41.99 23.34 -34.31
C TYR A 5 -40.51 23.73 -34.27
N THR A 6 -40.15 24.87 -34.85
CA THR A 6 -38.78 25.40 -34.87
C THR A 6 -38.29 25.75 -33.47
N LEU A 7 -39.15 26.35 -32.66
CA LEU A 7 -38.88 26.67 -31.25
C LEU A 7 -38.62 25.40 -30.43
N ILE A 8 -39.46 24.37 -30.61
CA ILE A 8 -39.30 23.09 -29.92
C ILE A 8 -37.95 22.40 -30.32
N GLN A 9 -37.61 22.39 -31.61
CA GLN A 9 -36.34 21.83 -32.09
C GLN A 9 -35.14 22.59 -31.53
N LYS A 10 -35.20 23.91 -31.45
CA LYS A 10 -34.17 24.75 -30.86
C LYS A 10 -33.98 24.45 -29.36
N ALA A 11 -35.11 24.40 -28.62
CA ALA A 11 -35.07 24.06 -27.18
C ALA A 11 -34.52 22.66 -26.93
N LYS A 12 -34.90 21.67 -27.78
CA LYS A 12 -34.36 20.31 -27.71
C LYS A 12 -32.88 20.26 -27.96
N ALA A 13 -32.38 20.99 -28.95
CA ALA A 13 -30.95 21.07 -29.27
C ALA A 13 -30.15 21.72 -28.12
N GLU A 14 -30.67 22.76 -27.51
CA GLU A 14 -30.07 23.44 -26.37
C GLU A 14 -30.00 22.53 -25.13
N LEU A 15 -31.11 21.83 -24.80
CA LEU A 15 -31.13 20.87 -23.71
C LEU A 15 -30.15 19.71 -23.92
N LYS A 16 -30.04 19.22 -25.16
CA LYS A 16 -29.07 18.18 -25.49
C LYS A 16 -27.64 18.68 -25.30
N ALA A 17 -27.30 19.88 -25.79
CA ALA A 17 -25.98 20.46 -25.60
C ALA A 17 -25.61 20.64 -24.12
N ARG A 18 -26.57 21.08 -23.28
CA ARG A 18 -26.37 21.17 -21.83
C ARG A 18 -26.13 19.79 -21.20
N LEU A 19 -26.90 18.79 -21.58
CA LEU A 19 -26.73 17.42 -21.08
C LEU A 19 -25.37 16.87 -21.45
N ASP A 20 -24.94 17.02 -22.70
CA ASP A 20 -23.63 16.57 -23.17
C ASP A 20 -22.49 17.27 -22.41
N PHE A 21 -22.65 18.58 -22.14
CA PHE A 21 -21.68 19.33 -21.33
C PHE A 21 -21.60 18.80 -19.89
N PHE A 22 -22.74 18.59 -19.22
CA PHE A 22 -22.74 18.06 -17.85
C PHE A 22 -22.17 16.64 -17.76
N THR A 23 -22.47 15.81 -18.75
CA THR A 23 -21.91 14.44 -18.82
C THR A 23 -20.39 14.48 -18.95
N ALA A 24 -19.86 15.29 -19.90
CA ALA A 24 -18.43 15.43 -20.09
C ALA A 24 -17.72 16.00 -18.85
N THR A 25 -18.32 16.98 -18.20
CA THR A 25 -17.78 17.56 -16.95
C THR A 25 -17.80 16.55 -15.81
N GLY A 26 -18.84 15.72 -15.71
CA GLY A 26 -18.93 14.64 -14.73
C GLY A 26 -17.81 13.61 -14.92
N GLU A 27 -17.60 13.14 -16.16
CA GLU A 27 -16.53 12.20 -16.51
C GLU A 27 -15.13 12.76 -16.18
N GLU A 28 -14.90 14.04 -16.48
CA GLU A 28 -13.64 14.72 -16.15
C GLU A 28 -13.40 14.81 -14.63
N LEU A 29 -14.44 15.10 -13.87
CA LEU A 29 -14.35 15.17 -12.41
C LEU A 29 -14.07 13.78 -11.79
N GLU A 30 -14.74 12.75 -12.27
CA GLU A 30 -14.50 11.37 -11.82
C GLU A 30 -13.06 10.95 -12.07
N GLU A 31 -12.51 11.25 -13.24
CA GLU A 31 -11.11 10.96 -13.55
C GLU A 31 -10.15 11.74 -12.64
N LYS A 32 -10.40 13.02 -12.39
CA LYS A 32 -9.59 13.82 -11.46
C LYS A 32 -9.65 13.29 -10.03
N ILE A 33 -10.81 12.87 -9.56
CA ILE A 33 -10.98 12.25 -8.25
C ILE A 33 -10.18 10.95 -8.18
N TYR A 34 -10.28 10.11 -9.22
CA TYR A 34 -9.52 8.87 -9.29
C TYR A 34 -8.01 9.13 -9.22
N GLN A 35 -7.47 10.03 -10.03
CA GLN A 35 -6.05 10.38 -10.06
C GLN A 35 -5.56 10.90 -8.71
N LYS A 36 -6.35 11.75 -8.05
CA LYS A 36 -6.02 12.24 -6.70
C LYS A 36 -6.03 11.14 -5.65
N SER A 37 -7.00 10.23 -5.71
CA SER A 37 -7.06 9.08 -4.81
C SER A 37 -5.87 8.13 -5.02
N GLU A 38 -5.45 7.90 -6.26
CA GLU A 38 -4.26 7.12 -6.59
C GLU A 38 -2.97 7.76 -6.06
N GLN A 39 -2.84 9.10 -6.17
CA GLN A 39 -1.72 9.84 -5.59
C GLN A 39 -1.66 9.71 -4.06
N VAL A 40 -2.80 9.86 -3.39
CA VAL A 40 -2.90 9.69 -1.92
C VAL A 40 -2.56 8.27 -1.50
N PHE A 41 -3.06 7.27 -2.21
CA PHE A 41 -2.76 5.86 -1.93
C PHE A 41 -1.25 5.57 -2.08
N THR A 42 -0.65 6.05 -3.16
CA THR A 42 0.79 5.89 -3.41
C THR A 42 1.63 6.56 -2.33
N ALA A 43 1.31 7.81 -1.98
CA ALA A 43 2.00 8.54 -0.91
C ALA A 43 1.89 7.84 0.45
N LYS A 44 0.70 7.33 0.79
CA LYS A 44 0.47 6.53 2.01
C LYS A 44 1.33 5.26 2.01
N THR A 45 1.37 4.52 0.91
CA THR A 45 2.16 3.29 0.78
C THR A 45 3.65 3.57 0.94
N GLN A 46 4.15 4.63 0.30
CA GLN A 46 5.55 5.07 0.44
C GLN A 46 5.87 5.48 1.87
N LEU A 47 5.00 6.26 2.51
CA LEU A 47 5.17 6.67 3.91
C LEU A 47 5.29 5.46 4.84
N LEU A 48 4.40 4.48 4.70
CA LEU A 48 4.43 3.25 5.51
C LEU A 48 5.69 2.42 5.26
N ALA A 49 6.14 2.31 4.01
CA ALA A 49 7.38 1.60 3.67
C ALA A 49 8.61 2.31 4.25
N THR A 50 8.72 3.62 4.07
CA THR A 50 9.80 4.42 4.64
C THR A 50 9.84 4.34 6.16
N ARG A 51 8.69 4.41 6.81
CA ARG A 51 8.59 4.25 8.26
C ARG A 51 9.10 2.89 8.73
N LYS A 52 8.69 1.79 8.09
CA LYS A 52 9.17 0.45 8.42
C LYS A 52 10.69 0.36 8.29
N HIS A 53 11.23 0.92 7.22
CA HIS A 53 12.67 0.95 7.00
C HIS A 53 13.40 1.75 8.09
N LEU A 54 12.91 2.93 8.47
CA LEU A 54 13.51 3.75 9.52
C LEU A 54 13.49 3.04 10.89
N ILE A 55 12.37 2.42 11.25
CA ILE A 55 12.26 1.67 12.51
C ILE A 55 13.24 0.51 12.53
N PHE A 56 13.33 -0.25 11.42
CA PHE A 56 14.28 -1.36 11.29
C PHE A 56 15.73 -0.88 11.40
N SER A 57 16.10 0.15 10.64
CA SER A 57 17.48 0.69 10.66
C SER A 57 17.87 1.26 12.01
N TYR A 58 16.93 1.89 12.72
CA TYR A 58 17.16 2.36 14.08
C TYR A 58 17.38 1.19 15.05
N GLY A 59 16.53 0.16 14.97
CA GLY A 59 16.69 -1.07 15.76
C GLY A 59 18.03 -1.75 15.48
N GLU A 60 18.43 -1.86 14.23
CA GLU A 60 19.73 -2.41 13.83
C GLU A 60 20.90 -1.60 14.42
N ALA A 61 20.83 -0.27 14.37
CA ALA A 61 21.84 0.59 14.94
C ALA A 61 21.96 0.40 16.47
N LEU A 62 20.84 0.29 17.18
CA LEU A 62 20.84 0.00 18.61
C LEU A 62 21.47 -1.36 18.96
N VAL A 63 21.15 -2.40 18.17
CA VAL A 63 21.75 -3.73 18.35
C VAL A 63 23.25 -3.68 18.10
N ASN A 64 23.69 -3.01 17.06
CA ASN A 64 25.11 -2.88 16.73
C ASN A 64 25.87 -2.13 17.84
N GLU A 65 25.29 -1.05 18.36
CA GLU A 65 25.89 -0.30 19.47
C GLU A 65 25.95 -1.14 20.75
N PHE A 66 24.89 -1.88 21.08
CA PHE A 66 24.86 -2.79 22.21
C PHE A 66 25.95 -3.88 22.10
N ILE A 67 26.06 -4.52 20.92
CA ILE A 67 27.09 -5.53 20.67
C ILE A 67 28.47 -4.93 20.85
N LYS A 68 28.71 -3.74 20.30
CA LYS A 68 30.02 -3.05 20.42
C LYS A 68 30.40 -2.75 21.85
N GLN A 69 29.44 -2.33 22.66
CA GLN A 69 29.66 -2.01 24.09
C GLN A 69 29.89 -3.26 24.93
N HIS A 70 29.33 -4.41 24.55
CA HIS A 70 29.34 -5.65 25.34
C HIS A 70 30.09 -6.81 24.63
N ILE A 71 30.91 -6.50 23.65
CA ILE A 71 31.55 -7.54 22.80
C ILE A 71 32.36 -8.56 23.62
N ASP A 72 33.07 -8.13 24.64
CA ASP A 72 33.90 -9.01 25.49
C ASP A 72 33.02 -9.99 26.27
N GLN A 73 31.92 -9.51 26.85
CA GLN A 73 30.98 -10.33 27.61
C GLN A 73 30.25 -11.32 26.70
N ILE A 74 29.80 -10.86 25.53
CA ILE A 74 29.14 -11.72 24.54
C ILE A 74 30.10 -12.81 24.06
N THR A 75 31.36 -12.46 23.79
CA THR A 75 32.40 -13.40 23.37
C THR A 75 32.68 -14.43 24.46
N LEU A 76 32.80 -13.99 25.71
CA LEU A 76 32.96 -14.89 26.85
C LEU A 76 31.77 -15.86 26.98
N PHE A 77 30.55 -15.38 27.00
CA PHE A 77 29.37 -16.24 27.11
C PHE A 77 29.28 -17.24 25.95
N ARG A 78 29.50 -16.78 24.72
CA ARG A 78 29.52 -17.65 23.57
C ARG A 78 30.61 -18.72 23.67
N SER A 79 31.83 -18.32 24.07
CA SER A 79 32.97 -19.25 24.23
C SER A 79 32.68 -20.31 25.27
N LEU A 80 32.14 -19.92 26.45
CA LEU A 80 31.79 -20.88 27.50
C LEU A 80 30.77 -21.89 27.05
N ILE A 81 29.72 -21.46 26.36
CA ILE A 81 28.65 -22.35 25.88
C ILE A 81 29.14 -23.24 24.75
N VAL A 82 29.83 -22.66 23.74
CA VAL A 82 30.33 -23.41 22.60
C VAL A 82 31.35 -24.50 23.00
N ASN A 83 32.23 -24.19 23.94
CA ASN A 83 33.25 -25.16 24.39
C ASN A 83 32.75 -26.03 25.56
N GLY A 84 31.65 -25.66 26.23
CA GLY A 84 31.10 -26.47 27.29
C GLY A 84 30.11 -27.55 26.84
N ILE A 85 29.74 -27.54 25.54
CA ILE A 85 28.79 -28.51 24.97
C ILE A 85 29.51 -29.35 23.92
N GLU A 86 29.54 -30.65 24.18
CA GLU A 86 30.00 -31.61 23.18
C GLU A 86 28.95 -31.76 22.06
N TYR A 87 29.41 -32.07 20.85
CA TYR A 87 28.55 -32.36 19.71
C TYR A 87 27.61 -33.55 20.04
N ASP A 88 26.30 -33.33 19.88
CA ASP A 88 25.34 -34.41 20.03
C ASP A 88 24.96 -35.02 18.68
N PRO A 89 25.39 -36.25 18.41
CA PRO A 89 25.12 -36.91 17.13
C PRO A 89 23.66 -37.27 16.91
N ILE A 90 22.82 -37.23 17.97
CA ILE A 90 21.38 -37.54 17.85
C ILE A 90 20.62 -36.32 17.32
N THR A 91 20.93 -35.14 17.83
CA THR A 91 20.26 -33.89 17.44
C THR A 91 21.02 -33.14 16.35
N GLU A 92 22.23 -33.61 15.97
CA GLU A 92 23.14 -32.96 15.03
C GLU A 92 23.46 -31.50 15.41
N LYS A 93 23.39 -31.17 16.71
CA LYS A 93 23.66 -29.82 17.22
C LYS A 93 25.02 -29.70 17.85
N ASP A 94 25.68 -28.63 17.53
CA ASP A 94 26.90 -28.19 18.19
C ASP A 94 26.64 -27.07 19.22
N GLY A 95 27.67 -26.66 19.95
CA GLY A 95 27.55 -25.59 20.93
C GLY A 95 27.14 -24.25 20.35
N LYS A 96 27.32 -24.00 19.04
CA LYS A 96 26.90 -22.75 18.37
C LYS A 96 25.38 -22.76 18.18
N ASP A 97 24.84 -23.89 17.77
CA ASP A 97 23.39 -24.06 17.59
C ASP A 97 22.67 -23.91 18.93
N VAL A 98 23.21 -24.53 19.99
CA VAL A 98 22.66 -24.41 21.34
C VAL A 98 22.72 -22.99 21.86
N PHE A 99 23.81 -22.25 21.60
CA PHE A 99 23.92 -20.83 21.97
C PHE A 99 22.86 -19.98 21.25
N ASN A 100 22.67 -20.17 19.96
CA ASN A 100 21.69 -19.43 19.17
C ASN A 100 20.27 -19.73 19.63
N GLU A 101 19.92 -21.00 19.85
CA GLU A 101 18.61 -21.39 20.36
C GLU A 101 18.33 -20.83 21.75
N MET A 102 19.32 -20.83 22.62
CA MET A 102 19.19 -20.28 23.97
C MET A 102 18.93 -18.77 23.91
N LEU A 103 19.63 -18.03 23.05
CA LEU A 103 19.38 -16.60 22.85
C LEU A 103 17.96 -16.35 22.33
N ILE A 104 17.55 -17.06 21.29
CA ILE A 104 16.20 -16.94 20.72
C ILE A 104 15.15 -17.23 21.78
N LYS A 105 15.30 -18.31 22.55
CA LYS A 105 14.37 -18.68 23.63
C LYS A 105 14.31 -17.62 24.74
N LYS A 106 15.41 -17.05 25.13
CA LYS A 106 15.47 -16.00 26.16
C LYS A 106 14.84 -14.70 25.69
N LEU A 107 15.03 -14.34 24.40
CA LEU A 107 14.47 -13.13 23.81
C LEU A 107 13.00 -13.26 23.43
N SER A 108 12.48 -14.47 23.22
CA SER A 108 11.08 -14.70 22.83
C SER A 108 10.05 -14.32 23.90
N GLY A 109 10.46 -14.16 25.16
CA GLY A 109 9.59 -13.73 26.26
C GLY A 109 9.41 -12.22 26.40
N PHE A 110 10.10 -11.41 25.57
CA PHE A 110 9.95 -9.96 25.60
C PHE A 110 8.73 -9.50 24.82
N ASP A 111 8.14 -8.38 25.27
CA ASP A 111 7.06 -7.71 24.53
C ASP A 111 7.60 -7.15 23.22
N ASN A 112 6.94 -7.55 22.12
CA ASN A 112 7.25 -7.07 20.78
C ASN A 112 6.40 -5.86 20.37
N SER A 113 5.65 -5.26 21.31
CA SER A 113 4.85 -4.08 21.01
C SER A 113 5.76 -2.90 20.67
N LEU A 114 5.38 -2.16 19.65
CA LEU A 114 6.10 -0.94 19.28
C LEU A 114 5.83 0.16 20.31
N PRO A 115 6.85 0.82 20.88
CA PRO A 115 6.67 1.95 21.78
C PRO A 115 5.80 3.05 21.16
N ASP A 116 5.02 3.76 21.98
CA ASP A 116 4.03 4.76 21.52
C ASP A 116 4.66 5.88 20.69
N GLU A 117 5.89 6.27 21.02
CA GLU A 117 6.66 7.27 20.28
C GLU A 117 6.93 6.90 18.81
N PHE A 118 6.90 5.60 18.48
CA PHE A 118 7.06 5.10 17.12
C PHE A 118 5.74 4.80 16.42
N LYS A 119 4.60 4.94 17.12
CA LYS A 119 3.28 4.76 16.54
C LYS A 119 2.92 5.99 15.70
N LEU A 120 2.44 5.74 14.47
CA LEU A 120 1.88 6.84 13.68
C LEU A 120 0.54 7.28 14.27
N PRO A 121 0.25 8.59 14.27
CA PRO A 121 -1.11 9.05 14.53
C PRO A 121 -2.05 8.39 13.52
N THR A 122 -3.26 8.07 13.98
CA THR A 122 -4.32 7.50 13.14
C THR A 122 -4.70 8.53 12.08
N LEU A 123 -4.15 8.39 10.88
CA LEU A 123 -4.61 9.17 9.74
C LEU A 123 -5.95 8.56 9.30
N ASN A 124 -7.05 9.30 9.46
CA ASN A 124 -8.37 8.96 8.93
C ASN A 124 -8.38 9.11 7.39
N LEU A 125 -7.52 8.34 6.72
CA LEU A 125 -7.57 8.20 5.28
C LEU A 125 -8.57 7.08 4.98
N GLN A 126 -9.41 7.27 3.96
CA GLN A 126 -10.30 6.21 3.45
C GLN A 126 -9.52 4.91 3.32
N GLN A 127 -9.76 3.98 4.25
CA GLN A 127 -8.95 2.77 4.38
C GLN A 127 -9.21 1.77 3.25
N ASP A 128 -10.37 1.87 2.60
CA ASP A 128 -10.87 0.85 1.68
C ASP A 128 -10.64 1.17 0.20
N TRP A 129 -10.16 2.38 -0.11
CA TRP A 129 -9.87 2.73 -1.50
C TRP A 129 -8.62 1.99 -2.01
N LYS A 130 -8.76 1.30 -3.14
CA LYS A 130 -7.66 0.61 -3.84
C LYS A 130 -7.61 1.07 -5.29
N PRO A 131 -6.41 1.25 -5.87
CA PRO A 131 -6.28 1.55 -7.28
C PRO A 131 -6.81 0.39 -8.13
N LYS A 132 -7.36 0.72 -9.28
CA LYS A 132 -7.79 -0.29 -10.26
C LYS A 132 -6.62 -1.16 -10.68
N THR A 133 -6.85 -2.46 -10.78
CA THR A 133 -5.85 -3.39 -11.31
C THR A 133 -5.56 -3.09 -12.79
N PRO A 134 -4.41 -3.52 -13.34
CA PRO A 134 -4.13 -3.38 -14.77
C PRO A 134 -5.25 -3.93 -15.66
N THR A 135 -5.81 -5.07 -15.26
CA THR A 135 -6.96 -5.69 -15.98
C THR A 135 -8.20 -4.81 -15.95
N GLN A 136 -8.55 -4.22 -14.79
CA GLN A 136 -9.66 -3.29 -14.67
C GLN A 136 -9.45 -2.02 -15.49
N LYS A 137 -8.23 -1.44 -15.46
CA LYS A 137 -7.87 -0.27 -16.29
C LYS A 137 -8.02 -0.60 -17.77
N HIS A 138 -7.60 -1.80 -18.19
CA HIS A 138 -7.72 -2.27 -19.56
C HIS A 138 -9.20 -2.44 -19.98
N VAL A 139 -10.01 -3.09 -19.16
CA VAL A 139 -11.46 -3.24 -19.41
C VAL A 139 -12.15 -1.88 -19.49
N ASP A 140 -11.83 -0.96 -18.58
CA ASP A 140 -12.41 0.38 -18.57
C ASP A 140 -12.01 1.22 -19.80
N SER A 141 -10.84 0.97 -20.41
CA SER A 141 -10.41 1.64 -21.64
C SER A 141 -11.27 1.28 -22.86
N PHE A 142 -11.95 0.14 -22.85
CA PHE A 142 -12.85 -0.28 -23.94
C PHE A 142 -14.28 0.23 -23.78
N LYS A 143 -14.76 0.50 -22.55
CA LYS A 143 -16.12 0.97 -22.28
C LYS A 143 -16.52 2.25 -23.04
N PRO A 144 -15.69 3.31 -23.09
CA PRO A 144 -16.06 4.54 -23.80
C PRO A 144 -16.23 4.36 -25.31
N GLN A 145 -15.53 3.39 -25.92
CA GLN A 145 -15.65 3.11 -27.36
C GLN A 145 -16.95 2.36 -27.70
N ALA A 146 -17.36 1.43 -26.85
CA ALA A 146 -18.62 0.69 -27.02
C ALA A 146 -19.83 1.64 -26.90
N ASP A 147 -19.84 2.51 -25.89
CA ASP A 147 -20.91 3.48 -25.68
C ASP A 147 -20.98 4.52 -26.82
N LYS A 148 -19.84 4.98 -27.33
CA LYS A 148 -19.79 5.89 -28.47
C LYS A 148 -20.29 5.22 -29.76
N GLY A 149 -19.97 3.95 -29.96
CA GLY A 149 -20.46 3.16 -31.10
C GLY A 149 -21.98 2.93 -31.05
N PHE A 150 -22.49 2.60 -29.86
CA PHE A 150 -23.94 2.36 -29.68
C PHE A 150 -24.75 3.66 -29.81
N LYS A 151 -24.27 4.78 -29.25
CA LYS A 151 -24.89 6.11 -29.43
C LYS A 151 -24.87 6.57 -30.90
N ARG A 152 -23.82 6.25 -31.67
CA ARG A 152 -23.80 6.52 -33.14
C ARG A 152 -24.84 5.71 -33.91
N LEU A 153 -25.05 4.45 -33.52
CA LEU A 153 -26.09 3.60 -34.13
C LEU A 153 -27.49 4.13 -33.84
N LEU A 154 -27.76 4.56 -32.60
CA LEU A 154 -29.08 5.10 -32.21
C LEU A 154 -29.40 6.46 -32.84
N ASN A 155 -28.40 7.23 -33.26
CA ASN A 155 -28.62 8.55 -33.88
C ASN A 155 -28.82 8.45 -35.42
N ASN A 156 -28.68 7.27 -36.01
CA ASN A 156 -28.89 7.02 -37.43
C ASN A 156 -30.24 6.36 -37.75
N PHE A 157 -31.09 6.16 -36.74
CA PHE A 157 -32.50 5.79 -36.85
C PHE A 157 -33.38 6.97 -36.36
#